data_cf47953492846dfc837763533e175fee
#
_entry.id   cf47953492846dfc837763533e175fee
#
_cell.length_a   1.000
_cell.length_b   1.000
_cell.length_c   1.000
_cell.angle_alpha   90.00
_cell.angle_beta   90.00
_cell.angle_gamma   90.00
#
_symmetry.space_group_name_H-M   'P 1'
#
loop_
_entity.id
_entity.type
_entity.pdbx_description
1 polymer ?
#
loop_
_entity_poly.entity_id
_entity_poly.type
_entity_poly.pdbx_seq_one_letter_code
_entity_poly.pdbx_strand_id
1 'polypeptide(L)'
;MLYDIEILIDGRDLNEQHAYDLMKTLIASGTDLEKTVFLLAVHMKGMIGQELTGYANAVRSEAKIGPIPDTSDIVGTGGDGMHTINVSTAASILCAGMGIRMAKHGNRAITSPQGSADILARMNYRFEKSQEELENHLEGTNFAFMLAPYYNDAFAKFFPARKMLTFKTVMNYMGPITNPADPERLVIGTSDPATCDLYADYLSIRRKKGFIVNASDGMDEISPISTTRVIMVDGSRKEFIIDPKEIGIPAMKYENITFPNPEKNRHMLQEGLFGRDDHVAAFIALNASPVLVLNGAASSLEEGYRLAVKEIRAGTGRKSFKKISGGLDRLA
;
A
#
# COMPACT_ATOMS: atom_id res chain seq x y z
N MET A 1 24.52 16.43 9.05
CA MET A 1 24.55 15.03 8.49
C MET A 1 25.39 14.09 9.34
N LEU A 2 26.71 14.18 9.41
CA LEU A 2 27.52 13.25 10.24
C LEU A 2 27.10 13.24 11.70
N TYR A 3 26.86 14.41 12.29
CA TYR A 3 26.38 14.57 13.66
C TYR A 3 25.05 13.83 13.90
N ASP A 4 24.11 13.88 12.97
CA ASP A 4 22.80 13.22 13.13
C ASP A 4 22.95 11.68 12.98
N ILE A 5 23.90 11.22 12.16
CA ILE A 5 24.23 9.80 12.07
C ILE A 5 24.89 9.31 13.36
N GLU A 6 25.75 10.11 13.99
CA GLU A 6 26.35 9.82 15.31
C GLU A 6 25.26 9.66 16.39
N ILE A 7 24.25 10.53 16.40
CA ILE A 7 23.09 10.42 17.31
C ILE A 7 22.44 9.03 17.17
N LEU A 8 22.21 8.58 15.93
CA LEU A 8 21.60 7.26 15.67
C LEU A 8 22.52 6.10 16.09
N ILE A 9 23.84 6.22 15.87
CA ILE A 9 24.84 5.22 16.29
C ILE A 9 24.86 5.10 17.81
N ASP A 10 24.70 6.21 18.53
CA ASP A 10 24.62 6.26 20.00
C ASP A 10 23.29 5.72 20.55
N GLY A 11 22.39 5.23 19.67
CA GLY A 11 21.07 4.70 20.04
C GLY A 11 20.05 5.77 20.45
N ARG A 12 20.30 7.05 20.14
CA ARG A 12 19.41 8.16 20.47
C ARG A 12 18.48 8.49 19.30
N ASP A 13 17.28 8.98 19.65
CA ASP A 13 16.24 9.30 18.67
C ASP A 13 16.44 10.70 18.06
N LEU A 14 16.05 10.82 16.79
CA LEU A 14 15.87 12.11 16.11
C LEU A 14 14.42 12.58 16.23
N ASN A 15 14.19 13.86 16.38
CA ASN A 15 12.86 14.43 16.16
C ASN A 15 12.54 14.46 14.65
N GLU A 16 11.26 14.71 14.32
CA GLU A 16 10.77 14.72 12.94
C GLU A 16 11.60 15.64 12.02
N GLN A 17 11.92 16.85 12.48
CA GLN A 17 12.64 17.83 11.65
C GLN A 17 14.08 17.38 11.38
N HIS A 18 14.81 16.91 12.39
CA HIS A 18 16.18 16.40 12.19
C HIS A 18 16.19 15.17 11.28
N ALA A 19 15.22 14.27 11.43
CA ALA A 19 15.07 13.11 10.55
C ALA A 19 14.78 13.52 9.10
N TYR A 20 13.92 14.54 8.90
CA TYR A 20 13.65 15.13 7.60
C TYR A 20 14.92 15.72 6.95
N ASP A 21 15.65 16.57 7.68
CA ASP A 21 16.83 17.27 7.17
C ASP A 21 17.97 16.29 6.84
N LEU A 22 18.18 15.28 7.68
CA LEU A 22 19.14 14.20 7.43
C LEU A 22 18.81 13.46 6.14
N MET A 23 17.57 13.00 5.99
CA MET A 23 17.12 12.26 4.80
C MET A 23 17.22 13.14 3.54
N LYS A 24 16.82 14.42 3.59
CA LYS A 24 16.98 15.37 2.48
C LYS A 24 18.43 15.51 2.06
N THR A 25 19.35 15.67 3.02
CA THR A 25 20.78 15.78 2.76
C THR A 25 21.33 14.50 2.11
N LEU A 26 20.95 13.33 2.63
CA LEU A 26 21.35 12.04 2.06
C LEU A 26 20.85 11.87 0.63
N ILE A 27 19.61 12.26 0.33
CA ILE A 27 19.04 12.21 -1.02
C ILE A 27 19.79 13.16 -1.96
N ALA A 28 20.09 14.39 -1.51
CA ALA A 28 20.68 15.41 -2.35
C ALA A 28 22.16 15.15 -2.67
N SER A 29 22.96 14.79 -1.67
CA SER A 29 24.42 14.77 -1.77
C SER A 29 25.12 13.64 -1.02
N GLY A 30 24.38 12.78 -0.29
CA GLY A 30 24.98 11.69 0.46
C GLY A 30 25.70 10.68 -0.44
N THR A 31 26.90 10.29 -0.04
CA THR A 31 27.64 9.19 -0.67
C THR A 31 26.98 7.84 -0.38
N ASP A 32 27.30 6.81 -1.16
CA ASP A 32 26.79 5.46 -0.90
C ASP A 32 27.22 4.92 0.47
N LEU A 33 28.44 5.30 0.92
CA LEU A 33 28.92 4.93 2.25
C LEU A 33 28.07 5.61 3.36
N GLU A 34 27.80 6.90 3.27
CA GLU A 34 26.99 7.62 4.26
C GLU A 34 25.56 7.07 4.31
N LYS A 35 24.97 6.78 3.15
CA LYS A 35 23.66 6.11 3.05
C LYS A 35 23.68 4.73 3.70
N THR A 36 24.76 3.94 3.47
CA THR A 36 24.89 2.60 4.06
C THR A 36 25.01 2.69 5.58
N VAL A 37 25.83 3.60 6.10
CA VAL A 37 26.02 3.81 7.54
C VAL A 37 24.68 4.28 8.17
N PHE A 38 23.98 5.21 7.54
CA PHE A 38 22.65 5.64 7.97
C PHE A 38 21.65 4.44 8.03
N LEU A 39 21.55 3.66 6.96
CA LEU A 39 20.64 2.51 6.91
C LEU A 39 20.97 1.46 7.99
N LEU A 40 22.25 1.24 8.25
CA LEU A 40 22.72 0.33 9.29
C LEU A 40 22.41 0.89 10.69
N ALA A 41 22.71 2.16 10.95
CA ALA A 41 22.45 2.82 12.24
C ALA A 41 20.96 2.77 12.60
N VAL A 42 20.07 3.12 11.65
CA VAL A 42 18.61 3.04 11.84
C VAL A 42 18.17 1.60 12.10
N HIS A 43 18.74 0.63 11.38
CA HIS A 43 18.39 -0.78 11.59
C HIS A 43 18.79 -1.28 12.99
N MET A 44 19.99 -0.93 13.45
CA MET A 44 20.50 -1.35 14.76
C MET A 44 19.76 -0.68 15.92
N LYS A 45 19.48 0.61 15.81
CA LYS A 45 18.76 1.39 16.81
C LYS A 45 17.27 1.02 16.87
N GLY A 46 16.68 0.70 15.76
CA GLY A 46 15.23 0.74 15.54
C GLY A 46 14.74 2.14 15.17
N MET A 47 13.45 2.29 14.94
CA MET A 47 12.83 3.56 14.57
C MET A 47 11.69 3.92 15.52
N ILE A 48 11.45 5.24 15.67
CA ILE A 48 10.24 5.79 16.26
C ILE A 48 9.37 6.46 15.18
N GLY A 49 8.08 6.67 15.50
CA GLY A 49 7.13 7.26 14.53
C GLY A 49 7.55 8.64 14.01
N GLN A 50 8.18 9.47 14.82
CA GLN A 50 8.69 10.79 14.41
C GLN A 50 9.80 10.67 13.35
N GLU A 51 10.75 9.75 13.53
CA GLU A 51 11.81 9.50 12.55
C GLU A 51 11.25 8.98 11.24
N LEU A 52 10.37 7.99 11.30
CA LEU A 52 9.72 7.44 10.10
C LEU A 52 8.96 8.55 9.35
N THR A 53 8.26 9.42 10.09
CA THR A 53 7.53 10.55 9.51
C THR A 53 8.47 11.55 8.84
N GLY A 54 9.56 11.94 9.49
CA GLY A 54 10.58 12.84 8.93
C GLY A 54 11.19 12.26 7.65
N TYR A 55 11.61 11.00 7.67
CA TYR A 55 12.19 10.33 6.49
C TYR A 55 11.19 10.25 5.34
N ALA A 56 9.95 9.86 5.62
CA ALA A 56 8.90 9.77 4.60
C ALA A 56 8.54 11.13 4.00
N ASN A 57 8.46 12.19 4.84
CA ASN A 57 8.21 13.55 4.39
C ASN A 57 9.34 14.05 3.46
N ALA A 58 10.60 13.77 3.80
CA ALA A 58 11.75 14.12 2.97
C ALA A 58 11.71 13.38 1.61
N VAL A 59 11.44 12.08 1.61
CA VAL A 59 11.28 11.32 0.36
C VAL A 59 10.13 11.88 -0.47
N ARG A 60 8.95 12.13 0.14
CA ARG A 60 7.79 12.66 -0.58
C ARG A 60 8.04 14.06 -1.14
N SER A 61 8.82 14.92 -0.46
CA SER A 61 9.16 16.25 -0.95
C SER A 61 10.01 16.25 -2.24
N GLU A 62 10.56 15.10 -2.63
CA GLU A 62 11.23 14.90 -3.93
C GLU A 62 10.26 14.50 -5.05
N ALA A 63 8.97 14.39 -4.76
CA ALA A 63 8.00 14.00 -5.74
C ALA A 63 7.85 15.06 -6.84
N LYS A 64 7.70 14.60 -8.08
CA LYS A 64 7.55 15.44 -9.29
C LYS A 64 6.12 15.97 -9.48
N ILE A 65 5.20 15.57 -8.61
CA ILE A 65 3.79 16.03 -8.58
C ILE A 65 3.43 16.49 -7.18
N GLY A 66 2.39 17.31 -7.09
CA GLY A 66 1.81 17.74 -5.81
C GLY A 66 0.78 16.76 -5.26
N PRO A 67 0.31 17.00 -4.02
CA PRO A 67 -0.79 16.24 -3.42
C PRO A 67 -2.07 16.31 -4.26
N ILE A 68 -2.81 15.22 -4.30
CA ILE A 68 -4.14 15.15 -4.94
C ILE A 68 -5.18 14.95 -3.83
N PRO A 69 -6.00 15.97 -3.55
CA PRO A 69 -6.91 15.94 -2.41
C PRO A 69 -8.04 14.91 -2.58
N ASP A 70 -8.63 14.56 -1.45
CA ASP A 70 -9.77 13.64 -1.34
C ASP A 70 -9.51 12.26 -1.96
N THR A 71 -8.30 11.72 -1.75
CA THR A 71 -7.91 10.42 -2.26
C THR A 71 -7.69 9.40 -1.15
N SER A 72 -7.80 8.13 -1.53
CA SER A 72 -7.52 6.97 -0.70
C SER A 72 -6.46 6.08 -1.35
N ASP A 73 -5.66 5.36 -0.54
CA ASP A 73 -4.74 4.33 -1.01
C ASP A 73 -4.85 3.07 -0.13
N ILE A 74 -4.65 1.92 -0.73
CA ILE A 74 -4.50 0.64 -0.05
C ILE A 74 -3.24 -0.03 -0.56
N VAL A 75 -2.30 -0.29 0.33
CA VAL A 75 -0.96 -0.73 -0.04
C VAL A 75 -0.33 -1.58 1.06
N GLY A 76 0.30 -2.68 0.69
CA GLY A 76 1.13 -3.47 1.59
C GLY A 76 2.60 -3.08 1.50
N THR A 77 3.38 -3.45 2.52
CA THR A 77 4.83 -3.32 2.51
C THR A 77 5.50 -4.24 1.50
N GLY A 78 4.80 -5.29 1.10
CA GLY A 78 5.34 -6.36 0.26
C GLY A 78 6.33 -7.26 1.00
N GLY A 79 6.80 -8.29 0.30
CA GLY A 79 7.84 -9.18 0.81
C GLY A 79 7.37 -10.13 1.92
N ASP A 80 6.10 -10.45 1.97
CA ASP A 80 5.48 -11.44 2.87
C ASP A 80 5.76 -12.90 2.45
N GLY A 81 6.15 -13.11 1.19
CA GLY A 81 6.43 -14.44 0.64
C GLY A 81 5.21 -15.31 0.37
N MET A 82 4.00 -14.78 0.54
CA MET A 82 2.76 -15.58 0.44
C MET A 82 2.28 -15.81 -0.99
N HIS A 83 2.75 -15.02 -1.96
CA HIS A 83 2.38 -15.12 -3.38
C HIS A 83 0.87 -15.10 -3.64
N THR A 84 0.13 -14.34 -2.84
CA THR A 84 -1.29 -14.09 -3.02
C THR A 84 -1.53 -13.23 -4.25
N ILE A 85 -2.75 -13.28 -4.80
CA ILE A 85 -3.17 -12.36 -5.88
C ILE A 85 -2.95 -10.90 -5.44
N ASN A 86 -2.75 -9.99 -6.39
CA ASN A 86 -2.62 -8.56 -6.06
C ASN A 86 -3.95 -7.96 -5.56
N VAL A 87 -4.42 -8.43 -4.40
CA VAL A 87 -5.74 -8.12 -3.85
C VAL A 87 -5.92 -6.64 -3.58
N SER A 88 -4.89 -5.94 -3.10
CA SER A 88 -4.94 -4.49 -2.88
C SER A 88 -5.22 -3.71 -4.18
N THR A 89 -4.70 -4.20 -5.33
CA THR A 89 -5.00 -3.62 -6.64
C THR A 89 -6.47 -3.87 -7.04
N ALA A 90 -6.95 -5.10 -6.83
CA ALA A 90 -8.35 -5.43 -7.11
C ALA A 90 -9.33 -4.67 -6.23
N ALA A 91 -9.04 -4.56 -4.92
CA ALA A 91 -9.82 -3.77 -3.98
C ALA A 91 -9.88 -2.29 -4.39
N SER A 92 -8.75 -1.72 -4.84
CA SER A 92 -8.71 -0.33 -5.36
C SER A 92 -9.61 -0.16 -6.60
N ILE A 93 -9.58 -1.11 -7.54
CA ILE A 93 -10.43 -1.09 -8.74
C ILE A 93 -11.92 -1.18 -8.36
N LEU A 94 -12.27 -2.03 -7.40
CA LEU A 94 -13.64 -2.16 -6.91
C LEU A 94 -14.10 -0.86 -6.24
N CYS A 95 -13.32 -0.31 -5.30
CA CYS A 95 -13.62 0.93 -4.60
C CYS A 95 -13.77 2.12 -5.56
N ALA A 96 -12.93 2.19 -6.60
CA ALA A 96 -13.07 3.19 -7.67
C ALA A 96 -14.41 3.06 -8.41
N GLY A 97 -14.85 1.83 -8.69
CA GLY A 97 -16.17 1.55 -9.27
C GLY A 97 -17.34 1.95 -8.36
N MET A 98 -17.12 1.98 -7.06
CA MET A 98 -18.06 2.45 -6.05
C MET A 98 -18.01 3.97 -5.81
N GLY A 99 -17.23 4.71 -6.60
CA GLY A 99 -17.15 6.16 -6.56
C GLY A 99 -16.08 6.74 -5.64
N ILE A 100 -15.23 5.92 -5.04
CA ILE A 100 -14.14 6.37 -4.18
C ILE A 100 -12.91 6.72 -5.04
N ARG A 101 -12.33 7.91 -4.84
CA ARG A 101 -11.12 8.35 -5.54
C ARG A 101 -9.90 7.59 -5.02
N MET A 102 -9.39 6.66 -5.83
CA MET A 102 -8.25 5.81 -5.49
C MET A 102 -6.99 6.29 -6.19
N ALA A 103 -6.04 6.85 -5.44
CA ALA A 103 -4.69 7.19 -5.90
C ALA A 103 -3.73 6.10 -5.43
N LYS A 104 -3.73 4.95 -6.12
CA LYS A 104 -2.98 3.78 -5.67
C LYS A 104 -1.49 3.92 -5.95
N HIS A 105 -0.67 3.85 -4.90
CA HIS A 105 0.78 3.80 -5.02
C HIS A 105 1.27 2.36 -5.20
N GLY A 106 2.31 2.19 -6.00
CA GLY A 106 2.93 0.89 -6.16
C GLY A 106 4.12 0.88 -7.12
N ASN A 107 4.66 -0.31 -7.33
CA ASN A 107 5.85 -0.51 -8.14
C ASN A 107 5.74 -1.82 -8.94
N ARG A 108 6.71 -2.03 -9.84
CA ARG A 108 6.99 -3.35 -10.43
C ARG A 108 7.56 -4.29 -9.37
N ALA A 109 7.48 -5.59 -9.64
CA ALA A 109 8.04 -6.60 -8.76
C ALA A 109 9.55 -6.41 -8.53
N ILE A 110 9.98 -6.57 -7.26
CA ILE A 110 11.39 -6.61 -6.88
C ILE A 110 11.72 -8.00 -6.31
N THR A 111 10.88 -8.52 -5.43
CA THR A 111 11.06 -9.80 -4.74
C THR A 111 9.94 -10.80 -4.99
N SER A 112 8.74 -10.32 -5.33
CA SER A 112 7.57 -11.14 -5.64
C SER A 112 7.55 -11.53 -7.14
N PRO A 113 6.79 -12.56 -7.53
CA PRO A 113 6.62 -12.95 -8.94
C PRO A 113 5.96 -11.85 -9.80
N GLN A 114 5.16 -10.95 -9.18
CA GLN A 114 4.44 -9.90 -9.91
C GLN A 114 4.07 -8.75 -8.97
N GLY A 115 4.48 -7.53 -9.32
CA GLY A 115 4.10 -6.30 -8.63
C GLY A 115 2.76 -5.72 -9.12
N SER A 116 2.24 -4.74 -8.39
CA SER A 116 0.98 -4.06 -8.75
C SER A 116 1.01 -3.37 -10.11
N ALA A 117 2.15 -2.79 -10.51
CA ALA A 117 2.31 -2.22 -11.85
C ALA A 117 2.34 -3.28 -12.95
N ASP A 118 2.90 -4.46 -12.66
CA ASP A 118 2.99 -5.53 -13.66
C ASP A 118 1.61 -6.12 -13.96
N ILE A 119 0.75 -6.28 -12.94
CA ILE A 119 -0.60 -6.76 -13.16
C ILE A 119 -1.46 -5.73 -13.92
N LEU A 120 -1.33 -4.44 -13.59
CA LEU A 120 -2.03 -3.38 -14.30
C LEU A 120 -1.58 -3.27 -15.77
N ALA A 121 -0.29 -3.41 -16.05
CA ALA A 121 0.22 -3.45 -17.44
C ALA A 121 -0.40 -4.61 -18.23
N ARG A 122 -0.57 -5.80 -17.61
CA ARG A 122 -1.26 -6.94 -18.22
C ARG A 122 -2.76 -6.74 -18.39
N MET A 123 -3.35 -5.78 -17.66
CA MET A 123 -4.72 -5.32 -17.81
C MET A 123 -4.86 -4.19 -18.84
N ASN A 124 -3.78 -3.88 -19.58
CA ASN A 124 -3.70 -2.75 -20.54
C ASN A 124 -3.91 -1.37 -19.88
N TYR A 125 -3.61 -1.24 -18.59
CA TYR A 125 -3.63 0.06 -17.94
C TYR A 125 -2.55 0.97 -18.54
N ARG A 126 -2.94 2.20 -18.85
CA ARG A 126 -2.02 3.24 -19.32
C ARG A 126 -1.53 4.04 -18.13
N PHE A 127 -0.23 3.93 -17.83
CA PHE A 127 0.38 4.69 -16.73
C PHE A 127 0.53 6.16 -17.12
N GLU A 128 -0.03 7.02 -16.31
CA GLU A 128 0.06 8.48 -16.40
C GLU A 128 1.49 8.91 -16.05
N LYS A 129 1.91 10.05 -16.62
CA LYS A 129 3.26 10.60 -16.42
C LYS A 129 3.27 12.03 -15.91
N SER A 130 2.13 12.69 -15.88
CA SER A 130 1.97 14.05 -15.36
C SER A 130 0.83 14.12 -14.34
N GLN A 131 0.82 15.19 -13.55
CA GLN A 131 -0.27 15.45 -12.61
C GLN A 131 -1.60 15.65 -13.34
N GLU A 132 -1.61 16.36 -14.45
CA GLU A 132 -2.81 16.61 -15.27
C GLU A 132 -3.41 15.29 -15.80
N GLU A 133 -2.57 14.37 -16.31
CA GLU A 133 -3.05 13.04 -16.76
C GLU A 133 -3.64 12.24 -15.61
N LEU A 134 -3.02 12.28 -14.40
CA LEU A 134 -3.52 11.61 -13.20
C LEU A 134 -4.88 12.16 -12.76
N GLU A 135 -5.01 13.47 -12.68
CA GLU A 135 -6.25 14.14 -12.28
C GLU A 135 -7.38 13.84 -13.27
N ASN A 136 -7.12 13.96 -14.58
CA ASN A 136 -8.08 13.61 -15.64
C ASN A 136 -8.50 12.13 -15.56
N HIS A 137 -7.56 11.24 -15.26
CA HIS A 137 -7.89 9.82 -15.13
C HIS A 137 -8.71 9.54 -13.87
N LEU A 138 -8.38 10.18 -12.74
CA LEU A 138 -9.17 10.12 -11.51
C LEU A 138 -10.60 10.66 -11.73
N GLU A 139 -10.77 11.78 -12.42
CA GLU A 139 -12.09 12.32 -12.77
C GLU A 139 -12.89 11.35 -13.66
N GLY A 140 -12.21 10.75 -14.63
CA GLY A 140 -12.85 9.82 -15.56
C GLY A 140 -13.20 8.47 -14.93
N THR A 141 -12.38 7.91 -14.03
CA THR A 141 -12.46 6.52 -13.59
C THR A 141 -12.50 6.34 -12.07
N ASN A 142 -12.28 7.37 -11.27
CA ASN A 142 -11.98 7.33 -9.83
C ASN A 142 -10.73 6.52 -9.48
N PHE A 143 -9.87 6.19 -10.44
CA PHE A 143 -8.66 5.41 -10.22
C PHE A 143 -7.48 6.03 -10.94
N ALA A 144 -6.34 6.17 -10.26
CA ALA A 144 -5.06 6.46 -10.88
C ALA A 144 -3.95 5.68 -10.17
N PHE A 145 -2.93 5.27 -10.93
CA PHE A 145 -1.83 4.49 -10.40
C PHE A 145 -0.53 5.29 -10.34
N MET A 146 -0.06 5.53 -9.13
CA MET A 146 1.20 6.21 -8.86
C MET A 146 2.37 5.23 -8.99
N LEU A 147 2.90 5.05 -10.21
CA LEU A 147 4.08 4.21 -10.43
C LEU A 147 5.31 4.91 -9.86
N ALA A 148 5.83 4.41 -8.73
CA ALA A 148 6.85 5.07 -7.92
C ALA A 148 8.04 5.65 -8.71
N PRO A 149 8.70 4.93 -9.66
CA PRO A 149 9.84 5.48 -10.40
C PRO A 149 9.50 6.65 -11.35
N TYR A 150 8.22 6.86 -11.68
CA TYR A 150 7.85 7.98 -12.55
C TYR A 150 7.85 9.30 -11.79
N TYR A 151 7.53 9.24 -10.50
CA TYR A 151 7.26 10.43 -9.71
C TYR A 151 8.31 10.73 -8.66
N ASN A 152 9.19 9.78 -8.32
CA ASN A 152 10.16 9.97 -7.26
C ASN A 152 11.44 9.18 -7.49
N ASP A 153 12.57 9.86 -7.58
CA ASP A 153 13.88 9.26 -7.82
C ASP A 153 14.64 8.97 -6.50
N ALA A 154 14.11 9.37 -5.34
CA ALA A 154 14.81 9.22 -4.05
C ALA A 154 15.16 7.76 -3.74
N PHE A 155 14.23 6.82 -4.02
CA PHE A 155 14.50 5.38 -3.82
C PHE A 155 15.65 4.87 -4.69
N ALA A 156 15.75 5.34 -5.94
CA ALA A 156 16.83 4.97 -6.85
C ALA A 156 18.19 5.44 -6.33
N LYS A 157 18.26 6.61 -5.68
CA LYS A 157 19.48 7.16 -5.09
C LYS A 157 20.01 6.35 -3.89
N PHE A 158 19.15 5.53 -3.26
CA PHE A 158 19.53 4.61 -2.18
C PHE A 158 19.82 3.18 -2.67
N PHE A 159 19.56 2.88 -3.94
CA PHE A 159 19.70 1.51 -4.45
C PHE A 159 21.11 0.92 -4.28
N PRO A 160 22.22 1.64 -4.57
CA PRO A 160 23.58 1.09 -4.37
C PRO A 160 23.85 0.72 -2.90
N ALA A 161 23.48 1.62 -1.95
CA ALA A 161 23.63 1.38 -0.52
C ALA A 161 22.81 0.17 -0.04
N ARG A 162 21.54 0.08 -0.47
CA ARG A 162 20.63 -1.02 -0.13
C ARG A 162 21.13 -2.38 -0.64
N LYS A 163 21.73 -2.41 -1.83
CA LYS A 163 22.26 -3.64 -2.44
C LYS A 163 23.39 -4.27 -1.62
N MET A 164 24.09 -3.50 -0.81
CA MET A 164 25.15 -3.99 0.07
C MET A 164 24.64 -4.63 1.37
N LEU A 165 23.32 -4.48 1.65
CA LEU A 165 22.69 -4.94 2.90
C LEU A 165 21.77 -6.13 2.63
N THR A 166 21.82 -7.15 3.50
CA THR A 166 21.05 -8.39 3.36
C THR A 166 19.77 -8.40 4.21
N PHE A 167 19.48 -7.31 4.91
CA PHE A 167 18.33 -7.17 5.82
C PHE A 167 17.39 -6.06 5.34
N LYS A 168 16.17 -6.05 5.87
CA LYS A 168 15.19 -4.98 5.62
C LYS A 168 15.68 -3.66 6.24
N THR A 169 15.65 -2.59 5.47
CA THR A 169 16.05 -1.23 5.89
C THR A 169 14.82 -0.32 5.98
N VAL A 170 14.97 0.89 6.52
CA VAL A 170 13.90 1.91 6.54
C VAL A 170 13.27 2.12 5.18
N MET A 171 14.04 2.00 4.09
CA MET A 171 13.51 2.13 2.72
C MET A 171 12.44 1.07 2.36
N ASN A 172 12.43 -0.07 3.04
CA ASN A 172 11.42 -1.11 2.83
C ASN A 172 10.08 -0.73 3.47
N TYR A 173 10.10 0.08 4.51
CA TYR A 173 8.91 0.50 5.26
C TYR A 173 8.28 1.79 4.72
N MET A 174 9.01 2.57 3.91
CA MET A 174 8.52 3.86 3.40
C MET A 174 7.58 3.75 2.19
N GLY A 175 7.58 2.62 1.48
CA GLY A 175 6.72 2.45 0.29
C GLY A 175 5.25 2.87 0.52
N PRO A 176 4.58 2.36 1.56
CA PRO A 176 3.18 2.68 1.84
C PRO A 176 2.88 4.15 2.18
N ILE A 177 3.88 4.87 2.67
CA ILE A 177 3.70 6.23 3.23
C ILE A 177 4.37 7.33 2.42
N THR A 178 4.88 7.01 1.23
CA THR A 178 5.54 7.96 0.32
C THR A 178 4.80 8.11 -1.01
N ASN A 179 3.49 7.80 -1.02
CA ASN A 179 2.64 8.05 -2.16
C ASN A 179 2.70 9.55 -2.53
N PRO A 180 3.08 9.91 -3.78
CA PRO A 180 3.22 11.30 -4.18
C PRO A 180 1.90 12.06 -4.17
N ALA A 181 0.75 11.39 -4.33
CA ALA A 181 -0.56 12.00 -4.18
C ALA A 181 -0.90 12.39 -2.73
N ASP A 182 -0.12 11.94 -1.74
CA ASP A 182 -0.31 12.19 -0.31
C ASP A 182 -1.74 11.93 0.21
N PRO A 183 -2.33 10.76 -0.07
CA PRO A 183 -3.73 10.48 0.19
C PRO A 183 -4.10 10.71 1.66
N GLU A 184 -5.33 11.17 1.91
CA GLU A 184 -5.85 11.46 3.25
C GLU A 184 -6.24 10.20 4.01
N ARG A 185 -6.59 9.14 3.28
CA ARG A 185 -7.08 7.87 3.82
C ARG A 185 -6.18 6.74 3.34
N LEU A 186 -5.62 5.99 4.28
CA LEU A 186 -4.67 4.92 3.97
C LEU A 186 -5.08 3.59 4.61
N VAL A 187 -4.96 2.52 3.85
CA VAL A 187 -4.94 1.17 4.39
C VAL A 187 -3.55 0.62 4.15
N ILE A 188 -2.83 0.36 5.25
CA ILE A 188 -1.43 -0.07 5.23
C ILE A 188 -1.34 -1.49 5.75
N GLY A 189 -0.94 -2.42 4.89
CA GLY A 189 -0.64 -3.78 5.29
C GLY A 189 0.84 -3.98 5.60
N THR A 190 1.13 -4.75 6.62
CA THR A 190 2.50 -5.11 6.97
C THR A 190 2.61 -6.55 7.44
N SER A 191 3.65 -7.24 6.98
CA SER A 191 4.00 -8.59 7.44
C SER A 191 4.82 -8.58 8.74
N ASP A 192 5.25 -7.40 9.21
CA ASP A 192 6.07 -7.24 10.41
C ASP A 192 5.24 -6.56 11.53
N PRO A 193 4.84 -7.31 12.58
CA PRO A 193 4.05 -6.76 13.69
C PRO A 193 4.69 -5.54 14.37
N ALA A 194 6.03 -5.47 14.39
CA ALA A 194 6.76 -4.38 15.03
C ALA A 194 6.57 -3.02 14.31
N THR A 195 6.17 -3.05 13.04
CA THR A 195 5.95 -1.82 12.26
C THR A 195 4.53 -1.26 12.36
N CYS A 196 3.58 -2.02 12.93
CA CYS A 196 2.19 -1.57 13.08
C CYS A 196 2.09 -0.26 13.86
N ASP A 197 2.80 -0.17 14.97
CA ASP A 197 2.81 1.00 15.84
C ASP A 197 3.48 2.20 15.16
N LEU A 198 4.54 1.98 14.40
CA LEU A 198 5.22 3.02 13.62
C LEU A 198 4.29 3.67 12.58
N TYR A 199 3.49 2.86 11.88
CA TYR A 199 2.52 3.38 10.92
C TYR A 199 1.34 4.09 11.60
N ALA A 200 0.89 3.59 12.76
CA ALA A 200 -0.14 4.26 13.54
C ALA A 200 0.33 5.64 14.05
N ASP A 201 1.58 5.73 14.50
CA ASP A 201 2.20 6.99 14.87
C ASP A 201 2.33 7.95 13.68
N TYR A 202 2.81 7.43 12.53
CA TYR A 202 2.86 8.22 11.28
C TYR A 202 1.49 8.81 10.93
N LEU A 203 0.42 8.01 10.92
CA LEU A 203 -0.91 8.50 10.62
C LEU A 203 -1.37 9.56 11.62
N SER A 204 -1.10 9.35 12.90
CA SER A 204 -1.45 10.29 13.98
C SER A 204 -0.70 11.61 13.84
N ILE A 205 0.62 11.59 13.64
CA ILE A 205 1.48 12.77 13.45
C ILE A 205 1.01 13.55 12.20
N ARG A 206 0.71 12.84 11.11
CA ARG A 206 0.24 13.43 9.85
C ARG A 206 -1.23 13.82 9.86
N ARG A 207 -1.97 13.53 10.95
CA ARG A 207 -3.43 13.75 11.07
C ARG A 207 -4.21 13.10 9.93
N LYS A 208 -3.75 11.94 9.48
CA LYS A 208 -4.41 11.14 8.45
C LYS A 208 -5.31 10.08 9.08
N LYS A 209 -6.29 9.62 8.32
CA LYS A 209 -7.13 8.49 8.71
C LYS A 209 -6.62 7.20 8.09
N GLY A 210 -6.68 6.10 8.81
CA GLY A 210 -6.27 4.85 8.21
C GLY A 210 -6.49 3.61 9.06
N PHE A 211 -6.24 2.48 8.39
CA PHE A 211 -6.14 1.18 9.00
C PHE A 211 -4.73 0.62 8.77
N ILE A 212 -4.14 0.08 9.81
CA ILE A 212 -2.94 -0.73 9.74
C ILE A 212 -3.37 -2.16 9.98
N VAL A 213 -2.98 -3.09 9.10
CA VAL A 213 -3.37 -4.49 9.16
C VAL A 213 -2.15 -5.41 9.14
N ASN A 214 -2.17 -6.42 10.00
CA ASN A 214 -1.12 -7.41 10.12
C ASN A 214 -1.76 -8.78 10.39
N ALA A 215 -1.72 -9.67 9.42
CA ALA A 215 -2.33 -10.98 9.54
C ALA A 215 -1.42 -11.97 10.28
N SER A 216 -2.02 -12.86 11.08
CA SER A 216 -1.29 -13.83 11.89
C SER A 216 -0.57 -14.90 11.06
N ASP A 217 -0.97 -15.10 9.80
CA ASP A 217 -0.30 -15.97 8.84
C ASP A 217 0.85 -15.30 8.09
N GLY A 218 1.10 -14.01 8.35
CA GLY A 218 2.21 -13.25 7.79
C GLY A 218 1.86 -12.43 6.54
N MET A 219 0.61 -12.47 6.04
CA MET A 219 0.19 -11.59 4.95
C MET A 219 0.28 -10.12 5.37
N ASP A 220 0.65 -9.26 4.45
CA ASP A 220 0.54 -7.81 4.57
C ASP A 220 -0.80 -7.26 4.04
N GLU A 221 -1.88 -8.03 4.29
CA GLU A 221 -3.27 -7.80 3.87
C GLU A 221 -4.21 -8.30 4.97
N ILE A 222 -5.52 -8.04 4.89
CA ILE A 222 -6.49 -8.71 5.77
C ILE A 222 -6.66 -10.14 5.25
N SER A 223 -6.22 -11.12 6.04
CA SER A 223 -6.30 -12.52 5.65
C SER A 223 -7.73 -13.04 5.69
N PRO A 224 -8.19 -13.76 4.66
CA PRO A 224 -9.47 -14.44 4.69
C PRO A 224 -9.40 -15.82 5.37
N ILE A 225 -8.21 -16.23 5.84
CA ILE A 225 -7.92 -17.58 6.35
C ILE A 225 -7.57 -17.54 7.82
N SER A 226 -6.85 -16.50 8.25
CA SER A 226 -6.29 -16.33 9.58
C SER A 226 -6.77 -15.03 10.21
N THR A 227 -6.64 -14.90 11.52
CA THR A 227 -6.93 -13.65 12.21
C THR A 227 -6.01 -12.53 11.77
N THR A 228 -6.50 -11.31 11.80
CA THR A 228 -5.73 -10.11 11.45
C THR A 228 -5.81 -9.09 12.59
N ARG A 229 -4.65 -8.64 13.09
CA ARG A 229 -4.52 -7.49 13.98
C ARG A 229 -4.81 -6.23 13.18
N VAL A 230 -5.65 -5.36 13.71
CA VAL A 230 -6.05 -4.10 13.07
C VAL A 230 -5.84 -2.94 14.03
N ILE A 231 -5.16 -1.91 13.57
CA ILE A 231 -5.12 -0.62 14.26
C ILE A 231 -5.83 0.40 13.37
N MET A 232 -6.89 0.99 13.86
CA MET A 232 -7.60 2.10 13.21
C MET A 232 -7.14 3.42 13.82
N VAL A 233 -6.80 4.38 12.98
CA VAL A 233 -6.48 5.76 13.35
C VAL A 233 -7.47 6.70 12.67
N ASP A 234 -8.30 7.38 13.46
CA ASP A 234 -9.22 8.43 13.04
C ASP A 234 -9.41 9.41 14.19
N GLY A 235 -8.50 10.35 14.35
CA GLY A 235 -8.42 11.26 15.49
C GLY A 235 -8.07 10.57 16.83
N SER A 236 -8.34 9.29 16.95
CA SER A 236 -7.93 8.42 18.06
C SER A 236 -7.44 7.08 17.51
N ARG A 237 -6.69 6.35 18.33
CA ARG A 237 -6.22 5.00 18.00
C ARG A 237 -7.14 3.96 18.64
N LYS A 238 -7.60 2.98 17.85
CA LYS A 238 -8.34 1.80 18.30
C LYS A 238 -7.69 0.56 17.74
N GLU A 239 -7.58 -0.48 18.56
CA GLU A 239 -7.01 -1.75 18.16
C GLU A 239 -7.99 -2.88 18.39
N PHE A 240 -8.07 -3.81 17.45
CA PHE A 240 -8.93 -5.00 17.53
C PHE A 240 -8.40 -6.10 16.60
N ILE A 241 -8.98 -7.29 16.72
CA ILE A 241 -8.67 -8.44 15.87
C ILE A 241 -9.89 -8.74 15.01
N ILE A 242 -9.64 -9.04 13.74
CA ILE A 242 -10.63 -9.61 12.81
C ILE A 242 -10.44 -11.12 12.79
N ASP A 243 -11.51 -11.87 13.05
CA ASP A 243 -11.61 -13.28 12.67
C ASP A 243 -12.50 -13.38 11.42
N PRO A 244 -11.97 -13.90 10.29
CA PRO A 244 -12.76 -14.04 9.07
C PRO A 244 -14.03 -14.88 9.25
N LYS A 245 -14.06 -15.80 10.21
CA LYS A 245 -15.24 -16.63 10.51
C LYS A 245 -16.38 -15.78 11.11
N GLU A 246 -16.07 -14.78 11.93
CA GLU A 246 -17.06 -13.91 12.56
C GLU A 246 -17.71 -12.94 11.55
N ILE A 247 -17.00 -12.59 10.48
CA ILE A 247 -17.50 -11.72 9.40
C ILE A 247 -18.34 -12.50 8.37
N GLY A 248 -18.35 -13.85 8.44
CA GLY A 248 -19.08 -14.70 7.50
C GLY A 248 -18.36 -14.88 6.16
N ILE A 249 -17.03 -14.85 6.16
CA ILE A 249 -16.23 -15.14 4.97
C ILE A 249 -16.27 -16.64 4.68
N PRO A 250 -16.45 -17.05 3.43
CA PRO A 250 -16.42 -18.47 3.06
C PRO A 250 -15.10 -19.12 3.49
N ALA A 251 -15.18 -20.32 4.07
CA ALA A 251 -13.98 -21.09 4.39
C ALA A 251 -13.17 -21.35 3.11
N MET A 252 -11.89 -21.01 3.13
CA MET A 252 -11.01 -21.17 1.98
C MET A 252 -9.61 -21.62 2.41
N LYS A 253 -8.82 -22.05 1.42
CA LYS A 253 -7.42 -22.41 1.58
C LYS A 253 -6.52 -21.45 0.80
N TYR A 254 -5.21 -21.48 1.07
CA TYR A 254 -4.24 -20.66 0.34
C TYR A 254 -4.29 -20.86 -1.17
N GLU A 255 -4.52 -22.09 -1.63
CA GLU A 255 -4.61 -22.40 -3.06
C GLU A 255 -5.74 -21.64 -3.76
N ASN A 256 -6.77 -21.19 -3.04
CA ASN A 256 -7.87 -20.40 -3.58
C ASN A 256 -7.46 -18.94 -3.90
N ILE A 257 -6.41 -18.44 -3.26
CA ILE A 257 -5.98 -17.02 -3.35
C ILE A 257 -4.53 -16.83 -3.78
N THR A 258 -3.77 -17.91 -4.00
CA THR A 258 -2.40 -17.89 -4.51
C THR A 258 -2.33 -18.21 -5.99
N PHE A 259 -1.29 -17.77 -6.65
CA PHE A 259 -1.11 -18.00 -8.08
C PHE A 259 0.26 -18.59 -8.42
N PRO A 260 0.33 -19.57 -9.35
CA PRO A 260 1.59 -20.20 -9.76
C PRO A 260 2.37 -19.37 -10.78
N ASN A 261 1.72 -18.45 -11.49
CA ASN A 261 2.33 -17.62 -12.53
C ASN A 261 1.54 -16.32 -12.77
N PRO A 262 2.16 -15.29 -13.38
CA PRO A 262 1.54 -13.99 -13.60
C PRO A 262 0.22 -14.01 -14.40
N GLU A 263 0.06 -14.92 -15.34
CA GLU A 263 -1.16 -15.02 -16.16
C GLU A 263 -2.33 -15.53 -15.32
N LYS A 264 -2.07 -16.51 -14.46
CA LYS A 264 -3.08 -17.02 -13.52
C LYS A 264 -3.52 -15.94 -12.53
N ASN A 265 -2.59 -15.11 -12.05
CA ASN A 265 -2.92 -13.96 -11.19
C ASN A 265 -3.92 -13.02 -11.88
N ARG A 266 -3.63 -12.60 -13.12
CA ARG A 266 -4.53 -11.73 -13.89
C ARG A 266 -5.92 -12.36 -14.02
N HIS A 267 -5.97 -13.64 -14.38
CA HIS A 267 -7.23 -14.37 -14.55
C HIS A 267 -8.03 -14.42 -13.23
N MET A 268 -7.41 -14.88 -12.14
CA MET A 268 -8.06 -14.96 -10.83
C MET A 268 -8.61 -13.61 -10.38
N LEU A 269 -7.83 -12.55 -10.54
CA LEU A 269 -8.22 -11.19 -10.17
C LEU A 269 -9.44 -10.71 -10.99
N GLN A 270 -9.49 -11.03 -12.30
CA GLN A 270 -10.66 -10.75 -13.13
C GLN A 270 -11.88 -11.56 -12.70
N GLU A 271 -11.73 -12.86 -12.47
CA GLU A 271 -12.84 -13.73 -12.05
C GLU A 271 -13.44 -13.27 -10.71
N GLY A 272 -12.59 -12.87 -9.75
CA GLY A 272 -13.04 -12.31 -8.47
C GLY A 272 -13.76 -10.98 -8.64
N LEU A 273 -13.18 -10.02 -9.40
CA LEU A 273 -13.83 -8.73 -9.67
C LEU A 273 -15.15 -8.86 -10.45
N PHE A 274 -15.30 -9.92 -11.25
CA PHE A 274 -16.50 -10.17 -12.03
C PHE A 274 -17.53 -11.03 -11.30
N GLY A 275 -17.23 -11.46 -10.06
CA GLY A 275 -18.11 -12.29 -9.25
C GLY A 275 -18.28 -13.71 -9.76
N ARG A 276 -17.27 -14.27 -10.43
CA ARG A 276 -17.27 -15.65 -10.98
C ARG A 276 -16.45 -16.61 -10.13
N ASP A 277 -15.59 -16.13 -9.25
CA ASP A 277 -14.88 -16.89 -8.23
C ASP A 277 -15.22 -16.31 -6.85
N ASP A 278 -16.00 -17.05 -6.08
CA ASP A 278 -16.51 -16.61 -4.78
C ASP A 278 -15.40 -16.42 -3.73
N HIS A 279 -14.32 -17.23 -3.76
CA HIS A 279 -13.21 -17.09 -2.82
C HIS A 279 -12.39 -15.85 -3.10
N VAL A 280 -12.03 -15.62 -4.36
CA VAL A 280 -11.30 -14.42 -4.77
C VAL A 280 -12.15 -13.18 -4.58
N ALA A 281 -13.44 -13.22 -4.89
CA ALA A 281 -14.37 -12.14 -4.66
C ALA A 281 -14.47 -11.77 -3.16
N ALA A 282 -14.55 -12.78 -2.28
CA ALA A 282 -14.56 -12.59 -0.84
C ALA A 282 -13.26 -11.96 -0.34
N PHE A 283 -12.10 -12.38 -0.84
CA PHE A 283 -10.80 -11.81 -0.47
C PHE A 283 -10.68 -10.35 -0.93
N ILE A 284 -11.14 -10.02 -2.16
CA ILE A 284 -11.20 -8.64 -2.66
C ILE A 284 -12.13 -7.79 -1.80
N ALA A 285 -13.34 -8.28 -1.50
CA ALA A 285 -14.32 -7.58 -0.70
C ALA A 285 -13.83 -7.29 0.72
N LEU A 286 -13.15 -8.27 1.33
CA LEU A 286 -12.57 -8.12 2.66
C LEU A 286 -11.54 -6.99 2.70
N ASN A 287 -10.66 -6.94 1.72
CA ASN A 287 -9.63 -5.89 1.63
C ASN A 287 -10.15 -4.54 1.11
N ALA A 288 -11.30 -4.50 0.46
CA ALA A 288 -11.99 -3.26 0.14
C ALA A 288 -12.70 -2.64 1.35
N SER A 289 -13.10 -3.48 2.33
CA SER A 289 -13.92 -3.04 3.47
C SER A 289 -13.32 -1.86 4.27
N PRO A 290 -12.02 -1.82 4.62
CA PRO A 290 -11.47 -0.68 5.35
C PRO A 290 -11.47 0.62 4.52
N VAL A 291 -11.33 0.54 3.21
CA VAL A 291 -11.45 1.71 2.33
C VAL A 291 -12.87 2.26 2.37
N LEU A 292 -13.88 1.38 2.34
CA LEU A 292 -15.29 1.77 2.43
C LEU A 292 -15.62 2.44 3.77
N VAL A 293 -15.07 1.92 4.87
CA VAL A 293 -15.24 2.52 6.21
C VAL A 293 -14.59 3.90 6.28
N LEU A 294 -13.35 4.05 5.81
CA LEU A 294 -12.63 5.33 5.82
C LEU A 294 -13.33 6.42 5.01
N ASN A 295 -14.07 6.03 3.98
CA ASN A 295 -14.82 6.96 3.12
C ASN A 295 -16.30 7.11 3.54
N GLY A 296 -16.72 6.55 4.69
CA GLY A 296 -18.07 6.68 5.22
C GLY A 296 -19.15 5.91 4.44
N ALA A 297 -18.76 5.02 3.53
CA ALA A 297 -19.68 4.15 2.80
C ALA A 297 -20.19 2.97 3.65
N ALA A 298 -19.49 2.64 4.73
CA ALA A 298 -19.86 1.63 5.70
C ALA A 298 -19.47 2.08 7.11
N SER A 299 -20.19 1.60 8.12
CA SER A 299 -19.95 1.92 9.55
C SER A 299 -19.01 0.93 10.24
N SER A 300 -18.79 -0.25 9.64
CA SER A 300 -17.93 -1.31 10.15
C SER A 300 -17.29 -2.10 9.01
N LEU A 301 -16.23 -2.85 9.34
CA LEU A 301 -15.57 -3.72 8.35
C LEU A 301 -16.51 -4.83 7.86
N GLU A 302 -17.36 -5.37 8.73
CA GLU A 302 -18.36 -6.37 8.36
C GLU A 302 -19.40 -5.79 7.37
N GLU A 303 -19.91 -4.59 7.64
CA GLU A 303 -20.81 -3.90 6.72
C GLU A 303 -20.11 -3.59 5.39
N GLY A 304 -18.87 -3.09 5.45
CA GLY A 304 -18.04 -2.84 4.27
C GLY A 304 -17.82 -4.09 3.42
N TYR A 305 -17.52 -5.22 4.06
CA TYR A 305 -17.40 -6.51 3.38
C TYR A 305 -18.71 -6.91 2.66
N ARG A 306 -19.85 -6.85 3.37
CA ARG A 306 -21.15 -7.19 2.78
C ARG A 306 -21.51 -6.26 1.61
N LEU A 307 -21.24 -4.97 1.75
CA LEU A 307 -21.45 -3.99 0.69
C LEU A 307 -20.56 -4.30 -0.53
N ALA A 308 -19.27 -4.58 -0.32
CA ALA A 308 -18.35 -4.91 -1.40
C ALA A 308 -18.75 -6.20 -2.15
N VAL A 309 -19.17 -7.25 -1.43
CA VAL A 309 -19.71 -8.48 -2.05
C VAL A 309 -20.96 -8.19 -2.88
N LYS A 310 -21.87 -7.36 -2.37
CA LYS A 310 -23.08 -6.93 -3.10
C LYS A 310 -22.70 -6.20 -4.39
N GLU A 311 -21.75 -5.29 -4.34
CA GLU A 311 -21.30 -4.50 -5.50
C GLU A 311 -20.54 -5.35 -6.53
N ILE A 312 -19.75 -6.34 -6.11
CA ILE A 312 -19.14 -7.31 -7.03
C ILE A 312 -20.23 -8.07 -7.78
N ARG A 313 -21.25 -8.59 -7.07
CA ARG A 313 -22.39 -9.32 -7.67
C ARG A 313 -23.23 -8.42 -8.59
N ALA A 314 -23.34 -7.13 -8.32
CA ALA A 314 -24.01 -6.15 -9.19
C ALA A 314 -23.17 -5.79 -10.45
N GLY A 315 -21.94 -6.31 -10.55
CA GLY A 315 -21.05 -6.09 -11.69
C GLY A 315 -20.27 -4.79 -11.65
N THR A 316 -20.22 -4.09 -10.49
CA THR A 316 -19.47 -2.85 -10.30
C THR A 316 -17.97 -3.05 -10.57
N GLY A 317 -17.38 -4.12 -10.03
CA GLY A 317 -15.96 -4.47 -10.27
C GLY A 317 -15.66 -4.67 -11.77
N ARG A 318 -16.54 -5.36 -12.48
CA ARG A 318 -16.41 -5.56 -13.94
C ARG A 318 -16.50 -4.24 -14.72
N LYS A 319 -17.45 -3.36 -14.38
CA LYS A 319 -17.61 -2.06 -15.03
C LYS A 319 -16.38 -1.16 -14.81
N SER A 320 -15.89 -1.11 -13.55
CA SER A 320 -14.70 -0.35 -13.20
C SER A 320 -13.46 -0.88 -13.93
N PHE A 321 -13.24 -2.21 -13.90
CA PHE A 321 -12.15 -2.84 -14.63
C PHE A 321 -12.13 -2.45 -16.12
N LYS A 322 -13.28 -2.57 -16.81
CA LYS A 322 -13.39 -2.18 -18.22
C LYS A 322 -13.05 -0.71 -18.47
N LYS A 323 -13.51 0.16 -17.58
CA LYS A 323 -13.28 1.60 -17.69
C LYS A 323 -11.79 1.95 -17.56
N ILE A 324 -11.11 1.31 -16.59
CA ILE A 324 -9.69 1.49 -16.30
C ILE A 324 -8.80 0.87 -17.39
N SER A 325 -9.22 -0.26 -17.98
CA SER A 325 -8.48 -0.98 -19.05
C SER A 325 -8.76 -0.50 -20.47
N GLY A 326 -9.44 0.62 -20.64
CA GLY A 326 -9.78 1.18 -21.97
C GLY A 326 -10.78 0.33 -22.77
N GLY A 327 -11.65 -0.43 -22.08
CA GLY A 327 -12.76 -1.16 -22.71
C GLY A 327 -12.41 -2.58 -23.21
N LEU A 328 -11.21 -3.07 -22.97
CA LEU A 328 -10.79 -4.41 -23.42
C LEU A 328 -11.37 -5.51 -22.53
N ASP A 329 -12.38 -6.20 -23.05
CA ASP A 329 -13.03 -7.38 -22.42
C ASP A 329 -12.34 -8.70 -22.85
N ARG A 330 -11.21 -8.65 -23.52
CA ARG A 330 -10.62 -9.84 -24.14
C ARG A 330 -9.97 -10.75 -23.09
N LEU A 331 -10.72 -11.80 -22.74
CA LEU A 331 -10.17 -13.12 -22.47
C LEU A 331 -9.55 -13.63 -23.78
N ALA A 332 -8.25 -13.43 -23.95
CA ALA A 332 -7.47 -14.10 -24.99
C ALA A 332 -6.56 -15.09 -24.30
#